data_eb381210777cb672d37bf8134c0c6b57
#
_entry.id   eb381210777cb672d37bf8134c0c6b57
#
_cell.length_a   1.000
_cell.length_b   1.000
_cell.length_c   1.000
_cell.angle_alpha   90.00
_cell.angle_beta   90.00
_cell.angle_gamma   90.00
#
_symmetry.space_group_name_H-M   'P 1'
#
loop_
_entity.id
_entity.type
_entity.pdbx_description
1 polymer ?
#
loop_
_entity_poly.entity_id
_entity_poly.type
_entity_poly.pdbx_seq_one_letter_code
_entity_poly.pdbx_strand_id
1 'polypeptide(L)' 'MILTKKKFTIAVEELVIEKKLSYIDAIVYFCQENHLEPESVKGLITPPLKEKIKAEAIGLRFLKESHAKLPI' A
#
# COMPACT_ATOMS: atom_id res chain seq x y z
N MET A 1 8.34 -8.36 -19.04
CA MET A 1 7.20 -7.43 -18.94
C MET A 1 7.64 -6.10 -18.35
N ILE A 2 7.23 -5.04 -18.96
CA ILE A 2 7.63 -3.72 -18.49
C ILE A 2 6.55 -3.19 -17.55
N LEU A 3 6.95 -2.87 -16.33
CA LEU A 3 6.05 -2.33 -15.34
C LEU A 3 6.22 -0.83 -15.27
N THR A 4 5.16 -0.10 -15.61
CA THR A 4 5.18 1.35 -15.56
C THR A 4 4.51 1.83 -14.29
N LYS A 5 4.70 3.11 -13.97
CA LYS A 5 4.06 3.68 -12.80
C LYS A 5 2.55 3.54 -12.88
N LYS A 6 2.02 3.77 -14.07
CA LYS A 6 0.58 3.68 -14.27
C LYS A 6 0.09 2.27 -14.03
N LYS A 7 0.76 1.28 -14.60
CA LYS A 7 0.35 -0.11 -14.45
C LYS A 7 0.46 -0.55 -13.00
N PHE A 8 1.52 -0.13 -12.35
CA PHE A 8 1.71 -0.48 -10.95
C PHE A 8 0.57 0.09 -10.10
N THR A 9 0.24 1.35 -10.33
CA THR A 9 -0.84 1.99 -9.58
C THR A 9 -2.15 1.28 -9.79
N ILE A 10 -2.47 0.96 -11.04
CA ILE A 10 -3.71 0.26 -11.35
C ILE A 10 -3.75 -1.09 -10.66
N ALA A 11 -2.65 -1.83 -10.71
CA ALA A 11 -2.59 -3.15 -10.09
C ALA A 11 -2.81 -3.06 -8.60
N VAL A 12 -2.18 -2.09 -7.96
CA VAL A 12 -2.33 -1.91 -6.52
C VAL A 12 -3.77 -1.56 -6.17
N GLU A 13 -4.36 -0.65 -6.92
CA GLU A 13 -5.74 -0.26 -6.66
C GLU A 13 -6.70 -1.43 -6.85
N GLU A 14 -6.46 -2.24 -7.84
CA GLU A 14 -7.30 -3.41 -8.05
C GLU A 14 -7.20 -4.38 -6.89
N LEU A 15 -6.00 -4.57 -6.36
CA LEU A 15 -5.82 -5.44 -5.21
C LEU A 15 -6.54 -4.89 -3.99
N VAL A 16 -6.47 -3.58 -3.81
CA VAL A 16 -7.17 -2.95 -2.69
C VAL A 16 -8.66 -3.23 -2.78
N ILE A 17 -9.21 -3.13 -3.96
CA ILE A 17 -10.65 -3.33 -4.16
C ILE A 17 -11.02 -4.80 -4.10
N GLU A 18 -10.31 -5.63 -4.84
CA GLU A 18 -10.67 -7.04 -4.96
C GLU A 18 -10.46 -7.80 -3.67
N LYS A 19 -9.33 -7.59 -3.05
CA LYS A 19 -8.99 -8.35 -1.85
C LYS A 19 -9.21 -7.55 -0.58
N LYS A 20 -9.71 -6.34 -0.72
CA LYS A 20 -9.99 -5.47 0.43
C LYS A 20 -8.77 -5.29 1.30
N LEU A 21 -7.65 -5.06 0.65
CA LEU A 21 -6.39 -4.82 1.33
C LEU A 21 -6.15 -3.32 1.46
N SER A 22 -5.32 -2.95 2.43
CA SER A 22 -4.84 -1.59 2.48
C SER A 22 -3.85 -1.38 1.34
N TYR A 23 -3.51 -0.13 1.06
CA TYR A 23 -2.55 0.14 -0.01
C TYR A 23 -1.21 -0.48 0.32
N ILE A 24 -0.81 -0.43 1.57
CA ILE A 24 0.47 -1.01 1.98
C ILE A 24 0.44 -2.52 1.78
N ASP A 25 -0.63 -3.17 2.22
CA ASP A 25 -0.75 -4.62 2.05
C ASP A 25 -0.81 -4.99 0.59
N ALA A 26 -1.50 -4.19 -0.23
CA ALA A 26 -1.61 -4.46 -1.64
C ALA A 26 -0.24 -4.41 -2.32
N ILE A 27 0.57 -3.45 -1.92
CA ILE A 27 1.90 -3.32 -2.48
C ILE A 27 2.77 -4.52 -2.08
N VAL A 28 2.69 -4.92 -0.82
CA VAL A 28 3.45 -6.09 -0.36
C VAL A 28 3.00 -7.33 -1.11
N TYR A 29 1.70 -7.50 -1.26
CA TYR A 29 1.16 -8.64 -1.99
C TYR A 29 1.66 -8.65 -3.43
N PHE A 30 1.61 -7.49 -4.08
CA PHE A 30 2.05 -7.36 -5.46
C PHE A 30 3.53 -7.73 -5.60
N CYS A 31 4.33 -7.27 -4.66
CA CYS A 31 5.75 -7.56 -4.69
C CYS A 31 6.01 -9.05 -4.52
N GLN A 32 5.30 -9.69 -3.62
CA GLN A 32 5.47 -11.12 -3.40
C GLN A 32 5.04 -11.93 -4.60
N GLU A 33 3.93 -11.55 -5.21
CA GLU A 33 3.41 -12.30 -6.36
C GLU A 33 4.33 -12.20 -7.56
N ASN A 34 5.00 -11.08 -7.70
CA ASN A 34 5.85 -10.84 -8.86
C ASN A 34 7.35 -10.99 -8.53
N HIS A 35 7.65 -11.46 -7.33
CA HIS A 35 9.03 -11.63 -6.90
C HIS A 35 9.83 -10.34 -7.03
N LEU A 36 9.22 -9.25 -6.63
CA LEU A 36 9.85 -7.93 -6.65
C LEU A 36 10.20 -7.52 -5.23
N GLU A 37 11.25 -6.74 -5.14
CA GLU A 37 11.62 -6.17 -3.85
C GLU A 37 10.88 -4.85 -3.64
N PRO A 38 10.51 -4.53 -2.41
CA PRO A 38 9.82 -3.26 -2.15
C PRO A 38 10.60 -2.07 -2.66
N GLU A 39 11.92 -2.15 -2.62
CA GLU A 39 12.74 -1.04 -3.10
C GLU A 39 12.62 -0.86 -4.61
N SER A 40 12.38 -1.94 -5.32
CA SER A 40 12.24 -1.86 -6.77
C SER A 40 10.99 -1.08 -7.17
N VAL A 41 9.94 -1.15 -6.37
CA VAL A 41 8.70 -0.47 -6.70
C VAL A 41 8.61 0.94 -6.12
N LYS A 42 9.59 1.33 -5.33
CA LYS A 42 9.59 2.68 -4.78
C LYS A 42 9.52 3.73 -5.87
N GLY A 43 10.27 3.52 -6.94
CA GLY A 43 10.27 4.46 -8.05
C GLY A 43 9.00 4.42 -8.87
N LEU A 44 8.15 3.44 -8.64
CA LEU A 44 6.90 3.32 -9.37
C LEU A 44 5.74 3.97 -8.64
N ILE A 45 5.95 4.36 -7.40
CA ILE A 45 4.89 4.97 -6.61
C ILE A 45 4.73 6.41 -7.02
N THR A 46 3.53 6.74 -7.51
CA THR A 46 3.24 8.10 -7.93
C THR A 46 2.91 8.95 -6.69
N PRO A 47 3.01 10.29 -6.81
CA PRO A 47 2.66 11.15 -5.69
C PRO A 47 1.26 10.92 -5.11
N PRO A 48 0.22 10.78 -5.94
CA PRO A 48 -1.11 10.50 -5.37
C PRO A 48 -1.14 9.19 -4.60
N LEU A 49 -0.50 8.16 -5.12
CA LEU A 49 -0.46 6.87 -4.45
C LEU A 49 0.34 6.98 -3.15
N LYS A 50 1.43 7.71 -3.20
CA LYS A 50 2.26 7.90 -2.03
C LYS A 50 1.48 8.58 -0.91
N GLU A 51 0.68 9.55 -1.27
CA GLU A 51 -0.13 10.25 -0.28
C GLU A 51 -1.17 9.33 0.35
N LYS A 52 -1.76 8.45 -0.45
CA LYS A 52 -2.72 7.51 0.07
C LYS A 52 -2.08 6.54 1.04
N ILE A 53 -0.90 6.07 0.70
CA ILE A 53 -0.16 5.18 1.59
C ILE A 53 0.17 5.88 2.90
N LYS A 54 0.60 7.12 2.79
CA LYS A 54 0.94 7.91 3.96
C LYS A 54 -0.27 8.09 4.86
N ALA A 55 -1.39 8.42 4.27
CA ALA A 55 -2.61 8.62 5.04
C ALA A 55 -3.03 7.35 5.73
N GLU A 56 -2.92 6.22 5.05
CA GLU A 56 -3.26 4.94 5.64
C GLU A 56 -2.35 4.61 6.81
N ALA A 57 -1.08 4.84 6.64
CA ALA A 57 -0.11 4.53 7.69
C ALA A 57 -0.39 5.37 8.93
N ILE A 58 -0.70 6.63 8.73
CA ILE A 58 -1.01 7.52 9.83
C ILE A 58 -2.32 7.10 10.49
N GLY A 59 -3.30 6.78 9.68
CA GLY A 59 -4.59 6.35 10.20
C GLY A 59 -4.50 5.08 11.01
N LEU A 60 -3.77 4.11 10.50
CA LEU A 60 -3.60 2.85 11.21
C LEU A 60 -2.88 3.05 12.51
N ARG A 61 -1.84 3.86 12.48
CA ARG A 61 -1.08 4.13 13.69
C ARG A 61 -1.93 4.85 14.72
N PHE A 62 -2.71 5.80 14.26
CA PHE A 62 -3.57 6.54 15.15
C PHE A 62 -4.61 5.65 15.80
N LEU A 63 -5.22 4.79 15.01
CA LEU A 63 -6.19 3.84 15.54
C LEU A 63 -5.56 2.92 16.57
N LYS A 64 -4.36 2.47 16.29
CA LYS A 64 -3.65 1.60 17.18
C LYS A 64 -3.42 2.25 18.52
N GLU A 65 -2.96 3.49 18.49
CA GLU A 65 -2.71 4.23 19.72
C GLU A 65 -4.00 4.44 20.50
N SER A 66 -5.01 4.82 19.78
CA SER A 66 -6.31 5.04 20.41
C SER A 66 -6.81 3.78 21.06
N HIS A 67 -6.67 2.67 20.36
CA HIS A 67 -7.12 1.39 20.86
C HIS A 67 -6.34 0.97 22.08
N ALA A 68 -5.07 1.23 22.06
CA ALA A 68 -4.21 0.85 23.18
C ALA A 68 -4.58 1.63 24.43
N LYS A 69 -5.04 2.83 24.27
CA LYS A 69 -5.40 3.67 25.41
C LYS A 69 -6.74 3.33 25.97
N LEU A 70 -7.67 2.99 25.11
CA LEU A 70 -9.04 2.79 25.53
C LEU A 70 -9.21 1.71 26.57
N PRO A 71 -8.55 0.60 26.45
CA PRO A 71 -8.76 -0.52 27.39
C PRO A 71 -8.44 -0.15 28.82
N ILE A 72 -7.71 0.86 28.99
CA ILE A 72 -7.30 1.23 30.34
C ILE A 72 -8.39 1.87 31.13
#